data_e5c60bc471119144ecfbc71ca12e8af4
#
_entry.id   e5c60bc471119144ecfbc71ca12e8af4
#
_cell.length_a   1.000
_cell.length_b   1.000
_cell.length_c   1.000
_cell.angle_alpha   90.00
_cell.angle_beta   90.00
_cell.angle_gamma   90.00
#
_symmetry.space_group_name_H-M   'P 1'
#
loop_
_entity.id
_entity.type
_entity.pdbx_description
1 polymer ?
#
loop_
_entity_poly.entity_id
_entity_poly.type
_entity_poly.pdbx_seq_one_letter_code
_entity_poly.pdbx_strand_id
1 'polypeptide(L)'
;AGKIVKTIICGDNYFNDHTDECMAFIQDILKKNEADLLIAGPGFNAGRYGMACGGAAKAAAALGIPAVSGLYEENPGYDVFKAFMYTVKTKNSAVGMRQAVPAIAAVAKKLLNGEAIDLAADGLLPRGIRQNYFAKERGAKRAVDMLVQKLKGEAFVTEYPMPVFDRVPPHAPVTDISKAVIALVTSGGVVPKGNPDHIEASSASHYGEYSIAGLTE
;
A
#
# COMPACT_ATOMS: atom_id res chain seq x y z
N ALA A 1 -28.37 -2.13 -9.65
CA ALA A 1 -27.05 -2.27 -10.28
C ALA A 1 -26.63 -0.90 -10.82
N GLY A 2 -25.39 -0.49 -10.57
CA GLY A 2 -24.86 0.77 -11.07
C GLY A 2 -24.62 0.74 -12.59
N LYS A 3 -24.58 1.91 -13.22
CA LYS A 3 -24.22 2.09 -14.63
C LYS A 3 -22.84 2.72 -14.71
N ILE A 4 -21.96 2.19 -15.56
CA ILE A 4 -20.67 2.86 -15.85
C ILE A 4 -20.96 4.07 -16.75
N VAL A 5 -20.75 5.26 -16.20
CA VAL A 5 -21.00 6.52 -16.93
C VAL A 5 -19.76 7.00 -17.68
N LYS A 6 -18.55 6.67 -17.17
CA LYS A 6 -17.30 7.02 -17.82
C LYS A 6 -16.18 6.06 -17.41
N THR A 7 -15.25 5.79 -18.33
CA THR A 7 -14.00 5.08 -18.07
C THR A 7 -12.83 6.02 -18.33
N ILE A 8 -11.89 6.07 -17.38
CA ILE A 8 -10.66 6.86 -17.48
C ILE A 8 -9.51 5.87 -17.63
N ILE A 9 -8.66 6.07 -18.61
CA ILE A 9 -7.43 5.29 -18.83
C ILE A 9 -6.25 6.24 -18.73
N CYS A 10 -5.31 5.93 -17.83
CA CYS A 10 -4.10 6.70 -17.62
C CYS A 10 -2.93 5.76 -17.34
N GLY A 11 -1.77 6.07 -17.87
CA GLY A 11 -0.53 5.38 -17.50
C GLY A 11 -0.15 5.72 -16.06
N ASP A 12 0.28 4.72 -15.30
CA ASP A 12 0.66 4.90 -13.89
C ASP A 12 1.89 5.81 -13.72
N ASN A 13 2.87 5.73 -14.63
CA ASN A 13 4.00 6.66 -14.66
C ASN A 13 3.52 8.10 -14.89
N TYR A 14 2.70 8.33 -15.91
CA TYR A 14 2.16 9.64 -16.19
C TYR A 14 1.39 10.21 -15.00
N PHE A 15 0.55 9.39 -14.37
CA PHE A 15 -0.19 9.80 -13.17
C PHE A 15 0.74 10.23 -12.05
N ASN A 16 1.81 9.46 -11.77
CA ASN A 16 2.73 9.78 -10.68
C ASN A 16 3.58 11.02 -10.97
N ASP A 17 3.95 11.24 -12.23
CA ASP A 17 4.75 12.41 -12.66
C ASP A 17 3.88 13.69 -12.72
N HIS A 18 2.55 13.56 -12.95
CA HIS A 18 1.60 14.65 -13.12
C HIS A 18 0.40 14.54 -12.16
N THR A 19 0.66 14.21 -10.91
CA THR A 19 -0.39 13.85 -9.92
C THR A 19 -1.48 14.91 -9.78
N ASP A 20 -1.10 16.18 -9.62
CA ASP A 20 -2.07 17.27 -9.39
C ASP A 20 -2.95 17.51 -10.64
N GLU A 21 -2.35 17.48 -11.83
CA GLU A 21 -3.08 17.61 -13.10
C GLU A 21 -4.07 16.45 -13.28
N CYS A 22 -3.62 15.23 -13.07
CA CYS A 22 -4.46 14.03 -13.17
C CYS A 22 -5.61 14.05 -12.15
N MET A 23 -5.35 14.46 -10.92
CA MET A 23 -6.39 14.59 -9.90
C MET A 23 -7.43 15.64 -10.26
N ALA A 24 -7.01 16.80 -10.77
CA ALA A 24 -7.91 17.85 -11.23
C ALA A 24 -8.76 17.38 -12.42
N PHE A 25 -8.15 16.67 -13.37
CA PHE A 25 -8.86 16.08 -14.51
C PHE A 25 -9.90 15.04 -14.07
N ILE A 26 -9.55 14.17 -13.12
CA ILE A 26 -10.49 13.17 -12.56
C ILE A 26 -11.67 13.89 -11.90
N GLN A 27 -11.42 14.92 -11.10
CA GLN A 27 -12.49 15.70 -10.46
C GLN A 27 -13.43 16.34 -11.49
N ASP A 28 -12.90 16.89 -12.57
CA ASP A 28 -13.69 17.46 -13.66
C ASP A 28 -14.58 16.39 -14.33
N ILE A 29 -14.01 15.22 -14.64
CA ILE A 29 -14.76 14.10 -15.21
C ILE A 29 -15.87 13.61 -14.26
N LEU A 30 -15.57 13.47 -12.97
CA LEU A 30 -16.57 13.02 -11.97
C LEU A 30 -17.74 14.00 -11.88
N LYS A 31 -17.46 15.31 -11.84
CA LYS A 31 -18.49 16.36 -11.83
C LYS A 31 -19.31 16.38 -13.10
N LYS A 32 -18.67 16.38 -14.28
CA LYS A 32 -19.35 16.45 -15.58
C LYS A 32 -20.26 15.26 -15.87
N ASN A 33 -19.96 14.11 -15.27
CA ASN A 33 -20.75 12.90 -15.47
C ASN A 33 -21.64 12.55 -14.27
N GLU A 34 -21.76 13.44 -13.29
CA GLU A 34 -22.58 13.26 -12.09
C GLU A 34 -22.34 11.88 -11.45
N ALA A 35 -21.07 11.53 -11.26
CA ALA A 35 -20.69 10.20 -10.78
C ALA A 35 -20.96 10.07 -9.28
N ASP A 36 -21.65 9.00 -8.89
CA ASP A 36 -21.95 8.68 -7.48
C ASP A 36 -20.83 7.88 -6.80
N LEU A 37 -19.94 7.26 -7.58
CA LEU A 37 -18.90 6.38 -7.07
C LEU A 37 -17.75 6.27 -8.06
N LEU A 38 -16.52 6.19 -7.55
CA LEU A 38 -15.33 5.87 -8.33
C LEU A 38 -14.85 4.44 -8.04
N ILE A 39 -14.52 3.68 -9.09
CA ILE A 39 -13.76 2.43 -8.96
C ILE A 39 -12.37 2.67 -9.57
N ALA A 40 -11.32 2.48 -8.79
CA ALA A 40 -9.94 2.67 -9.20
C ALA A 40 -9.15 1.37 -9.06
N GLY A 41 -8.71 0.80 -10.16
CA GLY A 41 -7.98 -0.46 -10.18
C GLY A 41 -8.86 -1.67 -10.54
N PRO A 42 -8.51 -2.91 -10.12
CA PRO A 42 -7.60 -3.28 -9.02
C PRO A 42 -6.11 -3.13 -9.35
N GLY A 43 -5.34 -2.66 -8.36
CA GLY A 43 -3.90 -2.43 -8.50
C GLY A 43 -3.03 -3.56 -7.92
N PHE A 44 -3.60 -4.51 -7.19
CA PHE A 44 -2.86 -5.61 -6.54
C PHE A 44 -1.63 -5.11 -5.77
N ASN A 45 -0.44 -5.62 -6.07
CA ASN A 45 0.83 -5.14 -5.50
C ASN A 45 1.68 -4.31 -6.48
N ALA A 46 1.08 -3.79 -7.56
CA ALA A 46 1.77 -2.87 -8.46
C ALA A 46 1.86 -1.48 -7.80
N GLY A 47 3.03 -1.14 -7.26
CA GLY A 47 3.22 0.01 -6.39
C GLY A 47 2.81 1.34 -7.03
N ARG A 48 3.32 1.68 -8.22
CA ARG A 48 2.96 2.92 -8.93
C ARG A 48 1.49 2.98 -9.32
N TYR A 49 0.95 1.85 -9.79
CA TYR A 49 -0.46 1.79 -10.14
C TYR A 49 -1.36 1.90 -8.90
N GLY A 50 -0.95 1.32 -7.76
CA GLY A 50 -1.63 1.51 -6.49
C GLY A 50 -1.61 2.98 -6.02
N MET A 51 -0.48 3.68 -6.21
CA MET A 51 -0.40 5.12 -5.96
C MET A 51 -1.37 5.91 -6.85
N ALA A 52 -1.46 5.59 -8.13
CA ALA A 52 -2.40 6.21 -9.06
C ALA A 52 -3.87 5.92 -8.65
N CYS A 53 -4.20 4.68 -8.28
CA CYS A 53 -5.53 4.33 -7.76
C CYS A 53 -5.88 5.12 -6.49
N GLY A 54 -4.93 5.25 -5.57
CA GLY A 54 -5.10 6.01 -4.32
C GLY A 54 -5.25 7.50 -4.56
N GLY A 55 -4.46 8.08 -5.47
CA GLY A 55 -4.57 9.47 -5.87
C GLY A 55 -5.93 9.78 -6.51
N ALA A 56 -6.40 8.90 -7.39
CA ALA A 56 -7.74 9.00 -7.98
C ALA A 56 -8.84 8.94 -6.89
N ALA A 57 -8.70 8.06 -5.92
CA ALA A 57 -9.63 7.97 -4.79
C ALA A 57 -9.63 9.23 -3.92
N LYS A 58 -8.45 9.83 -3.67
CA LYS A 58 -8.33 11.11 -2.98
C LYS A 58 -9.01 12.24 -3.74
N ALA A 59 -8.89 12.26 -5.07
CA ALA A 59 -9.57 13.23 -5.92
C ALA A 59 -11.10 13.11 -5.80
N ALA A 60 -11.65 11.89 -5.80
CA ALA A 60 -13.07 11.63 -5.60
C ALA A 60 -13.55 12.02 -4.19
N ALA A 61 -12.77 11.67 -3.16
CA ALA A 61 -13.08 12.00 -1.76
C ALA A 61 -13.18 13.50 -1.50
N ALA A 62 -12.38 14.33 -2.21
CA ALA A 62 -12.46 15.78 -2.14
C ALA A 62 -13.80 16.34 -2.68
N LEU A 63 -14.54 15.55 -3.44
CA LEU A 63 -15.89 15.88 -3.94
C LEU A 63 -16.99 15.20 -3.10
N GLY A 64 -16.65 14.47 -2.03
CA GLY A 64 -17.60 13.67 -1.27
C GLY A 64 -18.04 12.38 -1.98
N ILE A 65 -17.40 12.02 -3.09
CA ILE A 65 -17.71 10.82 -3.86
C ILE A 65 -16.93 9.63 -3.27
N PRO A 66 -17.58 8.55 -2.85
CA PRO A 66 -16.91 7.37 -2.36
C PRO A 66 -16.09 6.69 -3.45
N ALA A 67 -14.96 6.09 -3.05
CA ALA A 67 -14.10 5.34 -3.96
C ALA A 67 -13.86 3.91 -3.45
N VAL A 68 -13.84 2.96 -4.37
CA VAL A 68 -13.50 1.56 -4.13
C VAL A 68 -12.27 1.18 -4.94
N SER A 69 -11.34 0.47 -4.32
CA SER A 69 -10.17 -0.10 -4.99
C SER A 69 -9.92 -1.54 -4.56
N GLY A 70 -9.03 -2.23 -5.24
CA GLY A 70 -8.53 -3.54 -4.84
C GLY A 70 -7.01 -3.51 -4.78
N LEU A 71 -6.43 -3.61 -3.59
CA LEU A 71 -4.99 -3.58 -3.40
C LEU A 71 -4.53 -4.72 -2.47
N TYR A 72 -3.29 -5.11 -2.63
CA TYR A 72 -2.60 -5.96 -1.68
C TYR A 72 -2.21 -5.14 -0.44
N GLU A 73 -2.19 -5.77 0.72
CA GLU A 73 -1.98 -5.07 2.01
C GLU A 73 -0.62 -4.35 2.13
N GLU A 74 0.40 -4.80 1.39
CA GLU A 74 1.72 -4.16 1.36
C GLU A 74 1.88 -3.14 0.20
N ASN A 75 0.82 -2.88 -0.57
CA ASN A 75 0.89 -1.91 -1.64
C ASN A 75 1.05 -0.49 -1.06
N PRO A 76 2.06 0.30 -1.48
CA PRO A 76 2.28 1.65 -0.96
C PRO A 76 1.08 2.58 -1.18
N GLY A 77 0.33 2.41 -2.26
CA GLY A 77 -0.89 3.18 -2.52
C GLY A 77 -1.98 2.92 -1.48
N TYR A 78 -2.07 1.69 -0.95
CA TYR A 78 -2.94 1.43 0.18
C TYR A 78 -2.48 2.19 1.42
N ASP A 79 -1.23 2.10 1.79
CA ASP A 79 -0.74 2.72 3.02
C ASP A 79 -0.91 4.24 3.03
N VAL A 80 -0.62 4.90 1.91
CA VAL A 80 -0.74 6.35 1.76
C VAL A 80 -2.21 6.82 1.69
N PHE A 81 -3.08 6.08 0.99
CA PHE A 81 -4.43 6.56 0.63
C PHE A 81 -5.59 5.80 1.29
N LYS A 82 -5.33 4.89 2.22
CA LYS A 82 -6.36 4.06 2.89
C LYS A 82 -7.53 4.84 3.48
N ALA A 83 -7.33 6.08 3.89
CA ALA A 83 -8.40 6.91 4.45
C ALA A 83 -9.42 7.37 3.40
N PHE A 84 -9.04 7.43 2.13
CA PHE A 84 -9.85 8.00 1.05
C PHE A 84 -10.64 6.97 0.25
N MET A 85 -10.44 5.67 0.50
CA MET A 85 -11.08 4.61 -0.29
C MET A 85 -11.49 3.41 0.55
N TYR A 86 -12.41 2.63 0.02
CA TYR A 86 -12.71 1.28 0.49
C TYR A 86 -11.83 0.31 -0.30
N THR A 87 -10.91 -0.36 0.37
CA THR A 87 -9.91 -1.20 -0.28
C THR A 87 -10.23 -2.67 -0.08
N VAL A 88 -10.67 -3.34 -1.13
CA VAL A 88 -10.83 -4.80 -1.14
C VAL A 88 -9.45 -5.45 -1.05
N LYS A 89 -9.27 -6.37 -0.10
CA LYS A 89 -8.03 -7.13 0.03
C LYS A 89 -7.85 -8.05 -1.17
N THR A 90 -6.75 -7.91 -1.89
CA THR A 90 -6.43 -8.73 -3.05
C THR A 90 -5.23 -9.65 -2.79
N LYS A 91 -5.00 -10.60 -3.70
CA LYS A 91 -3.73 -11.33 -3.75
C LYS A 91 -2.60 -10.41 -4.21
N ASN A 92 -1.37 -10.86 -4.01
CA ASN A 92 -0.15 -10.13 -4.39
C ASN A 92 0.00 -9.89 -5.92
N SER A 93 -0.78 -10.56 -6.76
CA SER A 93 -0.67 -10.45 -8.21
C SER A 93 -2.01 -10.46 -8.92
N ALA A 94 -2.02 -10.07 -10.20
CA ALA A 94 -3.18 -10.04 -11.08
C ALA A 94 -3.86 -11.42 -11.31
N VAL A 95 -3.22 -12.51 -10.93
CA VAL A 95 -3.85 -13.86 -10.87
C VAL A 95 -5.14 -13.83 -10.01
N GLY A 96 -5.20 -12.91 -9.03
CA GLY A 96 -6.37 -12.69 -8.20
C GLY A 96 -7.54 -11.94 -8.87
N MET A 97 -7.44 -11.53 -10.14
CA MET A 97 -8.44 -10.71 -10.84
C MET A 97 -9.86 -11.27 -10.77
N ARG A 98 -10.02 -12.59 -11.01
CA ARG A 98 -11.32 -13.25 -10.98
C ARG A 98 -12.03 -13.17 -9.63
N GLN A 99 -11.29 -12.97 -8.55
CA GLN A 99 -11.82 -12.81 -7.18
C GLN A 99 -12.01 -11.34 -6.83
N ALA A 100 -11.05 -10.49 -7.23
CA ALA A 100 -11.05 -9.07 -6.89
C ALA A 100 -12.21 -8.30 -7.55
N VAL A 101 -12.47 -8.52 -8.83
CA VAL A 101 -13.50 -7.77 -9.57
C VAL A 101 -14.92 -7.97 -9.00
N PRO A 102 -15.40 -9.21 -8.74
CA PRO A 102 -16.70 -9.40 -8.09
C PRO A 102 -16.77 -8.80 -6.68
N ALA A 103 -15.69 -8.88 -5.89
CA ALA A 103 -15.65 -8.30 -4.54
C ALA A 103 -15.72 -6.77 -4.59
N ILE A 104 -14.97 -6.12 -5.48
CA ILE A 104 -15.05 -4.67 -5.72
C ILE A 104 -16.48 -4.28 -6.13
N ALA A 105 -17.08 -5.02 -7.04
CA ALA A 105 -18.45 -4.76 -7.50
C ALA A 105 -19.49 -4.93 -6.39
N ALA A 106 -19.31 -5.90 -5.48
CA ALA A 106 -20.19 -6.09 -4.32
C ALA A 106 -20.12 -4.90 -3.35
N VAL A 107 -18.92 -4.43 -3.02
CA VAL A 107 -18.73 -3.24 -2.17
C VAL A 107 -19.28 -1.99 -2.83
N ALA A 108 -19.01 -1.80 -4.12
CA ALA A 108 -19.54 -0.69 -4.91
C ALA A 108 -21.08 -0.66 -4.89
N LYS A 109 -21.72 -1.82 -5.03
CA LYS A 109 -23.18 -1.95 -4.97
C LYS A 109 -23.74 -1.57 -3.60
N LYS A 110 -23.10 -2.02 -2.51
CA LYS A 110 -23.49 -1.64 -1.15
C LYS A 110 -23.43 -0.13 -0.93
N LEU A 111 -22.33 0.50 -1.36
CA LEU A 111 -22.16 1.96 -1.25
C LEU A 111 -23.23 2.72 -2.03
N LEU A 112 -23.53 2.31 -3.26
CA LEU A 112 -24.58 2.94 -4.10
C LEU A 112 -25.99 2.77 -3.52
N ASN A 113 -26.22 1.68 -2.78
CA ASN A 113 -27.52 1.43 -2.12
C ASN A 113 -27.61 2.05 -0.72
N GLY A 114 -26.56 2.72 -0.21
CA GLY A 114 -26.52 3.22 1.16
C GLY A 114 -26.49 2.12 2.22
N GLU A 115 -26.08 0.89 1.86
CA GLU A 115 -25.98 -0.24 2.78
C GLU A 115 -24.76 -0.08 3.70
N ALA A 116 -24.86 -0.57 4.92
CA ALA A 116 -23.74 -0.56 5.86
C ALA A 116 -22.57 -1.42 5.37
N ILE A 117 -21.36 -0.90 5.52
CA ILE A 117 -20.10 -1.59 5.19
C ILE A 117 -19.51 -2.16 6.48
N ASP A 118 -19.27 -3.46 6.50
CA ASP A 118 -18.48 -4.15 7.52
C ASP A 118 -17.13 -4.54 6.94
N LEU A 119 -16.05 -3.96 7.46
CA LEU A 119 -14.71 -4.15 6.89
C LEU A 119 -14.31 -5.64 6.85
N ALA A 120 -14.60 -6.39 7.89
CA ALA A 120 -14.21 -7.80 7.98
C ALA A 120 -15.10 -8.68 7.11
N ALA A 121 -16.42 -8.52 7.19
CA ALA A 121 -17.38 -9.32 6.44
C ALA A 121 -17.30 -9.04 4.93
N ASP A 122 -16.99 -7.82 4.53
CA ASP A 122 -16.86 -7.40 3.13
C ASP A 122 -15.44 -7.60 2.56
N GLY A 123 -14.53 -8.19 3.34
CA GLY A 123 -13.15 -8.47 2.92
C GLY A 123 -12.31 -7.23 2.62
N LEU A 124 -12.55 -6.16 3.38
CA LEU A 124 -11.86 -4.88 3.21
C LEU A 124 -10.67 -4.74 4.15
N LEU A 125 -9.66 -4.05 3.66
CA LEU A 125 -8.54 -3.60 4.49
C LEU A 125 -8.96 -2.40 5.35
N PRO A 126 -8.37 -2.23 6.56
CA PRO A 126 -8.67 -1.11 7.45
C PRO A 126 -8.40 0.25 6.80
N ARG A 127 -9.27 1.22 7.00
CA ARG A 127 -9.13 2.57 6.42
C ARG A 127 -8.21 3.50 7.22
N GLY A 128 -7.61 3.04 8.31
CA GLY A 128 -6.74 3.87 9.16
C GLY A 128 -7.47 5.01 9.89
N ILE A 129 -8.81 5.03 9.87
CA ILE A 129 -9.61 6.01 10.60
C ILE A 129 -9.63 5.59 12.07
N ARG A 130 -9.08 6.43 12.93
CA ARG A 130 -9.12 6.18 14.37
C ARG A 130 -10.55 6.34 14.87
N GLN A 131 -11.05 5.30 15.51
CA GLN A 131 -12.26 5.36 16.31
C GLN A 131 -11.88 5.34 17.78
N ASN A 132 -12.27 6.37 18.50
CA ASN A 132 -12.09 6.37 19.95
C ASN A 132 -13.07 5.38 20.57
N TYR A 133 -12.54 4.44 21.35
CA TYR A 133 -13.35 3.56 22.18
C TYR A 133 -12.75 3.49 23.58
N PHE A 134 -13.59 3.29 24.57
CA PHE A 134 -13.16 3.08 25.94
C PHE A 134 -13.08 1.57 26.20
N ALA A 135 -11.85 1.07 26.37
CA ALA A 135 -11.66 -0.30 26.81
C ALA A 135 -12.20 -0.50 28.23
N LYS A 136 -12.70 -1.70 28.53
CA LYS A 136 -13.24 -2.06 29.85
C LYS A 136 -12.21 -1.84 30.96
N GLU A 137 -10.97 -2.18 30.71
CA GLU A 137 -9.85 -2.01 31.64
C GLU A 137 -8.89 -0.94 31.13
N ARG A 138 -8.32 -0.14 32.01
CA ARG A 138 -7.31 0.86 31.68
C ARG A 138 -6.05 0.21 31.10
N GLY A 139 -5.38 0.87 30.14
CA GLY A 139 -4.16 0.38 29.51
C GLY A 139 -3.05 0.03 30.52
N ALA A 140 -2.87 0.87 31.56
CA ALA A 140 -1.92 0.60 32.62
C ALA A 140 -2.21 -0.72 33.37
N LYS A 141 -3.49 -1.00 33.68
CA LYS A 141 -3.86 -2.27 34.32
C LYS A 141 -3.55 -3.46 33.40
N ARG A 142 -3.95 -3.40 32.13
CA ARG A 142 -3.67 -4.47 31.15
C ARG A 142 -2.16 -4.74 31.01
N ALA A 143 -1.33 -3.68 30.98
CA ALA A 143 0.12 -3.81 30.92
C ALA A 143 0.70 -4.49 32.19
N VAL A 144 0.22 -4.11 33.38
CA VAL A 144 0.64 -4.73 34.64
C VAL A 144 0.19 -6.19 34.71
N ASP A 145 -1.04 -6.49 34.33
CA ASP A 145 -1.55 -7.87 34.31
C ASP A 145 -0.70 -8.77 33.40
N MET A 146 -0.37 -8.30 32.19
CA MET A 146 0.51 -8.99 31.27
C MET A 146 1.93 -9.19 31.85
N LEU A 147 2.49 -8.17 32.51
CA LEU A 147 3.79 -8.28 33.17
C LEU A 147 3.77 -9.32 34.30
N VAL A 148 2.72 -9.34 35.10
CA VAL A 148 2.55 -10.32 36.20
C VAL A 148 2.48 -11.74 35.64
N GLN A 149 1.72 -11.98 34.57
CA GLN A 149 1.69 -13.28 33.89
C GLN A 149 3.08 -13.70 33.40
N LYS A 150 3.80 -12.77 32.77
CA LYS A 150 5.16 -13.03 32.31
C LYS A 150 6.11 -13.39 33.46
N LEU A 151 6.05 -12.67 34.57
CA LEU A 151 6.89 -12.94 35.76
C LEU A 151 6.58 -14.28 36.41
N LYS A 152 5.31 -14.72 36.35
CA LYS A 152 4.89 -16.04 36.85
C LYS A 152 5.21 -17.19 35.90
N GLY A 153 5.71 -16.90 34.70
CA GLY A 153 5.92 -17.92 33.66
C GLY A 153 4.64 -18.43 33.01
N GLU A 154 3.53 -17.73 33.19
CA GLU A 154 2.24 -18.04 32.57
C GLU A 154 2.24 -17.62 31.09
N ALA A 155 1.41 -18.28 30.27
CA ALA A 155 1.20 -17.86 28.89
C ALA A 155 0.49 -16.49 28.85
N PHE A 156 1.01 -15.56 28.08
CA PHE A 156 0.42 -14.24 27.85
C PHE A 156 0.43 -13.86 26.38
N VAL A 157 -0.48 -13.00 25.99
CA VAL A 157 -0.59 -12.48 24.63
C VAL A 157 -0.36 -10.97 24.68
N THR A 158 0.52 -10.47 23.82
CA THR A 158 0.68 -9.03 23.64
C THR A 158 -0.52 -8.48 22.85
N GLU A 159 -1.07 -7.34 23.27
CA GLU A 159 -2.20 -6.69 22.57
C GLU A 159 -1.81 -6.25 21.15
N TYR A 160 -0.53 -6.00 20.94
CA TYR A 160 0.03 -5.67 19.64
C TYR A 160 0.96 -6.80 19.20
N PRO A 161 0.78 -7.36 18.02
CA PRO A 161 1.66 -8.42 17.53
C PRO A 161 3.09 -7.91 17.42
N MET A 162 4.01 -8.62 18.06
CA MET A 162 5.44 -8.31 17.94
C MET A 162 5.93 -8.78 16.57
N PRO A 163 6.73 -7.97 15.87
CA PRO A 163 7.34 -8.41 14.63
C PRO A 163 8.30 -9.57 14.90
N VAL A 164 8.26 -10.55 14.01
CA VAL A 164 9.22 -11.68 14.02
C VAL A 164 10.26 -11.39 12.96
N PHE A 165 11.51 -11.31 13.39
CA PHE A 165 12.65 -11.08 12.50
C PHE A 165 13.50 -12.34 12.41
N ASP A 166 14.00 -12.63 11.22
CA ASP A 166 15.02 -13.66 11.03
C ASP A 166 16.29 -13.26 11.80
N ARG A 167 16.79 -14.18 12.61
CA ARG A 167 18.05 -13.96 13.31
C ARG A 167 19.21 -14.41 12.42
N VAL A 168 19.94 -13.44 11.92
CA VAL A 168 21.20 -13.69 11.22
C VAL A 168 22.32 -13.66 12.26
N PRO A 169 23.11 -14.75 12.41
CA PRO A 169 24.25 -14.73 13.33
C PRO A 169 25.26 -13.68 12.85
N PRO A 170 25.81 -12.86 13.75
CA PRO A 170 26.80 -11.88 13.38
C PRO A 170 28.07 -12.57 12.86
N HIS A 171 28.67 -11.99 11.84
CA HIS A 171 29.96 -12.43 11.36
C HIS A 171 31.05 -12.22 12.44
N ALA A 172 32.15 -12.97 12.36
CA ALA A 172 33.29 -12.74 13.22
C ALA A 172 33.82 -11.31 13.09
N PRO A 173 34.32 -10.70 14.18
CA PRO A 173 34.86 -9.33 14.13
C PRO A 173 35.96 -9.19 13.08
N VAL A 174 35.97 -8.07 12.37
CA VAL A 174 37.05 -7.72 11.45
C VAL A 174 38.28 -7.35 12.28
N THR A 175 39.35 -8.15 12.19
CA THR A 175 40.57 -7.97 12.98
C THR A 175 41.55 -6.96 12.38
N ASP A 176 41.49 -6.76 11.06
CA ASP A 176 42.35 -5.81 10.33
C ASP A 176 41.54 -5.07 9.27
N ILE A 177 41.17 -3.84 9.57
CA ILE A 177 40.33 -3.03 8.69
C ILE A 177 41.07 -2.60 7.41
N SER A 178 42.41 -2.58 7.43
CA SER A 178 43.23 -2.23 6.26
C SER A 178 43.16 -3.27 5.15
N LYS A 179 42.76 -4.50 5.50
CA LYS A 179 42.59 -5.64 4.57
C LYS A 179 41.12 -5.97 4.31
N ALA A 180 40.21 -5.24 4.91
CA ALA A 180 38.78 -5.50 4.76
C ALA A 180 38.27 -5.04 3.41
N VAL A 181 37.47 -5.88 2.77
CA VAL A 181 36.62 -5.47 1.64
C VAL A 181 35.23 -5.13 2.18
N ILE A 182 34.83 -3.89 1.99
CA ILE A 182 33.58 -3.38 2.52
C ILE A 182 32.59 -3.25 1.37
N ALA A 183 31.43 -3.92 1.48
CA ALA A 183 30.30 -3.72 0.58
C ALA A 183 29.29 -2.76 1.22
N LEU A 184 28.97 -1.66 0.55
CA LEU A 184 27.89 -0.78 0.94
C LEU A 184 26.61 -1.21 0.22
N VAL A 185 25.64 -1.70 0.98
CA VAL A 185 24.40 -2.22 0.42
C VAL A 185 23.25 -1.27 0.76
N THR A 186 22.44 -0.92 -0.24
CA THR A 186 21.26 -0.09 -0.09
C THR A 186 20.04 -0.77 -0.70
N SER A 187 18.82 -0.37 -0.29
CA SER A 187 17.57 -0.88 -0.85
C SER A 187 17.22 -0.24 -2.21
N GLY A 188 17.89 0.83 -2.60
CA GLY A 188 17.70 1.51 -3.88
C GLY A 188 18.78 1.12 -4.89
N GLY A 189 18.40 0.90 -6.14
CA GLY A 189 19.33 0.71 -7.25
C GLY A 189 19.75 2.06 -7.85
N VAL A 190 21.01 2.14 -8.29
CA VAL A 190 21.54 3.27 -9.06
C VAL A 190 22.04 2.72 -10.38
N VAL A 191 21.75 3.42 -11.47
CA VAL A 191 22.24 3.10 -12.80
C VAL A 191 23.03 4.27 -13.36
N PRO A 192 23.97 4.05 -14.28
CA PRO A 192 24.66 5.13 -14.97
C PRO A 192 23.68 6.04 -15.73
N LYS A 193 24.07 7.30 -15.93
CA LYS A 193 23.29 8.26 -16.70
C LYS A 193 22.94 7.68 -18.08
N GLY A 194 21.66 7.73 -18.42
CA GLY A 194 21.16 7.18 -19.68
C GLY A 194 20.77 5.70 -19.62
N ASN A 195 21.02 5.01 -18.50
CA ASN A 195 20.63 3.61 -18.30
C ASN A 195 20.97 2.70 -19.51
N PRO A 196 22.27 2.52 -19.84
CA PRO A 196 22.69 1.84 -21.07
C PRO A 196 22.21 0.40 -21.16
N ASP A 197 22.02 -0.27 -20.03
CA ASP A 197 21.57 -1.66 -19.98
C ASP A 197 20.04 -1.79 -19.86
N HIS A 198 19.31 -0.69 -19.97
CA HIS A 198 17.84 -0.67 -19.91
C HIS A 198 17.25 -1.36 -18.68
N ILE A 199 17.89 -1.20 -17.50
CA ILE A 199 17.43 -1.78 -16.25
C ILE A 199 16.09 -1.13 -15.87
N GLU A 200 15.09 -1.94 -15.58
CA GLU A 200 13.74 -1.49 -15.25
C GLU A 200 13.73 -0.72 -13.91
N ALA A 201 13.01 0.39 -13.87
CA ALA A 201 12.91 1.23 -12.69
C ALA A 201 12.16 0.56 -11.51
N SER A 202 11.41 -0.50 -11.79
CA SER A 202 10.68 -1.28 -10.78
C SER A 202 10.65 -2.74 -11.21
N SER A 203 10.83 -3.65 -10.25
CA SER A 203 10.82 -5.09 -10.50
C SER A 203 11.82 -5.53 -11.59
N ALA A 204 13.02 -4.93 -11.56
CA ALA A 204 14.06 -5.22 -12.54
C ALA A 204 14.33 -6.73 -12.63
N SER A 205 14.43 -7.23 -13.86
CA SER A 205 14.68 -8.62 -14.17
C SER A 205 16.17 -8.99 -14.15
N HIS A 206 17.04 -7.97 -14.18
CA HIS A 206 18.50 -8.12 -14.18
C HIS A 206 19.16 -6.92 -13.48
N TYR A 207 20.45 -7.03 -13.24
CA TYR A 207 21.28 -5.98 -12.69
C TYR A 207 22.51 -5.72 -13.58
N GLY A 208 23.11 -4.55 -13.43
CA GLY A 208 24.36 -4.20 -14.08
C GLY A 208 25.49 -4.07 -13.08
N GLU A 209 26.71 -4.37 -13.51
CA GLU A 209 27.95 -4.15 -12.77
C GLU A 209 28.77 -3.05 -13.44
N TYR A 210 29.07 -1.99 -12.69
CA TYR A 210 29.76 -0.82 -13.23
C TYR A 210 30.97 -0.48 -12.37
N SER A 211 32.10 -0.26 -13.03
CA SER A 211 33.29 0.25 -12.34
C SER A 211 33.04 1.71 -11.94
N ILE A 212 33.32 2.03 -10.68
CA ILE A 212 33.32 3.39 -10.18
C ILE A 212 34.73 4.02 -10.17
N ALA A 213 35.74 3.30 -10.70
CA ALA A 213 37.10 3.83 -10.78
C ALA A 213 37.13 5.07 -11.69
N GLY A 214 37.63 6.18 -11.14
CA GLY A 214 37.71 7.44 -11.88
C GLY A 214 36.45 8.31 -11.88
N LEU A 215 35.39 7.92 -11.15
CA LEU A 215 34.27 8.81 -10.89
C LEU A 215 34.73 9.94 -9.96
N THR A 216 34.48 11.17 -10.36
CA THR A 216 34.62 12.40 -9.55
C THR A 216 33.22 12.94 -9.29
N GLU A 217 33.06 13.75 -8.24
CA GLU A 217 31.80 14.43 -7.91
C GLU A 217 31.17 15.15 -9.09
#